data_bd80e879739edb8f12721569f2cb3bac
#
_entry.id   bd80e879739edb8f12721569f2cb3bac
#
_cell.length_a   1.000
_cell.length_b   1.000
_cell.length_c   1.000
_cell.angle_alpha   90.00
_cell.angle_beta   90.00
_cell.angle_gamma   90.00
#
_symmetry.space_group_name_H-M   'P 1'
#
loop_
_entity.id
_entity.type
_entity.pdbx_description
1 polymer ?
#
loop_
_entity_poly.entity_id
_entity_poly.type
_entity_poly.pdbx_seq_one_letter_code
_entity_poly.pdbx_strand_id
1 'polypeptide(L)'
;RIATGHYARVLEREGRFFLGTARDRRKDQTYFLGRITYPQLSKALFPIGGLEKGEVRKIAEKLKLPSAHRPDSQGICFLGKINYSEFIKRYLGEREGEIVELESGKVLGRHRGFWFHTIGQRKGLGLSQGPWFVVKKDIDSNTIYVSNGYDPIAQHSHVINLTDFLFINETPDR
;
A
#
# COMPACT_ATOMS: atom_id res chain seq x y z
N ARG A 1 3.91 -14.26 23.76
CA ARG A 1 3.80 -14.27 22.32
C ARG A 1 2.52 -13.59 21.87
N ILE A 2 2.54 -12.95 20.69
CA ILE A 2 1.38 -12.27 20.12
C ILE A 2 1.04 -12.97 18.81
N ALA A 3 -0.19 -13.47 18.67
CA ALA A 3 -0.68 -14.07 17.42
C ALA A 3 -1.51 -13.05 16.64
N THR A 4 -1.26 -12.94 15.35
CA THR A 4 -2.02 -12.07 14.45
C THR A 4 -2.35 -12.77 13.15
N GLY A 5 -3.42 -12.33 12.49
CA GLY A 5 -3.88 -12.88 11.21
C GLY A 5 -3.14 -12.33 9.98
N HIS A 6 -1.91 -11.84 10.12
CA HIS A 6 -1.13 -11.43 8.97
C HIS A 6 -0.66 -12.61 8.13
N TYR A 7 -0.74 -12.48 6.82
CA TYR A 7 -0.10 -13.38 5.87
C TYR A 7 1.39 -13.06 5.80
N ALA A 8 2.14 -13.59 6.76
CA ALA A 8 3.59 -13.50 6.91
C ALA A 8 4.08 -14.76 7.62
N ARG A 9 5.36 -15.01 7.69
CA ARG A 9 5.95 -16.14 8.43
C ARG A 9 7.08 -15.68 9.33
N VAL A 10 7.22 -16.32 10.48
CA VAL A 10 8.43 -16.29 11.26
C VAL A 10 9.22 -17.55 10.90
N LEU A 11 10.43 -17.36 10.39
CA LEU A 11 11.35 -18.43 10.05
C LEU A 11 12.44 -18.47 11.10
N GLU A 12 12.76 -19.65 11.62
CA GLU A 12 13.86 -19.86 12.54
C GLU A 12 14.99 -20.60 11.84
N ARG A 13 16.21 -20.05 11.90
CA ARG A 13 17.43 -20.65 11.37
C ARG A 13 18.54 -20.39 12.35
N GLU A 14 19.20 -21.45 12.79
CA GLU A 14 20.35 -21.36 13.71
C GLU A 14 20.07 -20.53 14.97
N GLY A 15 18.84 -20.69 15.52
CA GLY A 15 18.40 -19.94 16.71
C GLY A 15 18.05 -18.46 16.48
N ARG A 16 18.06 -18.02 15.23
CA ARG A 16 17.67 -16.65 14.84
C ARG A 16 16.33 -16.62 14.13
N PHE A 17 15.57 -15.56 14.34
CA PHE A 17 14.26 -15.35 13.73
C PHE A 17 14.36 -14.40 12.54
N PHE A 18 13.67 -14.77 11.45
CA PHE A 18 13.59 -13.99 10.22
C PHE A 18 12.14 -13.77 9.84
N LEU A 19 11.84 -12.58 9.32
CA LEU A 19 10.55 -12.29 8.70
C LEU A 19 10.54 -12.88 7.28
N GLY A 20 9.66 -13.84 7.05
CA GLY A 20 9.48 -14.50 5.77
C GLY A 20 8.17 -14.14 5.10
N THR A 21 8.18 -14.09 3.78
CA THR A 21 6.97 -13.90 2.99
C THR A 21 5.98 -15.04 3.19
N ALA A 22 4.69 -14.74 3.06
CA ALA A 22 3.63 -15.73 3.14
C ALA A 22 3.74 -16.79 2.04
N ARG A 23 3.10 -17.96 2.26
CA ARG A 23 2.92 -18.96 1.21
C ARG A 23 2.03 -18.43 0.09
N ASP A 24 0.92 -17.81 0.43
CA ASP A 24 0.07 -17.11 -0.54
C ASP A 24 0.68 -15.74 -0.90
N ARG A 25 1.42 -15.70 -2.01
CA ARG A 25 2.10 -14.50 -2.51
C ARG A 25 1.14 -13.36 -2.87
N ARG A 26 -0.10 -13.67 -3.23
CA ARG A 26 -1.12 -12.66 -3.57
C ARG A 26 -1.69 -11.98 -2.34
N LYS A 27 -1.54 -12.62 -1.17
CA LYS A 27 -2.02 -12.12 0.13
C LYS A 27 -0.90 -11.73 1.06
N ASP A 28 0.35 -11.80 0.62
CA ASP A 28 1.51 -11.43 1.43
C ASP A 28 1.34 -10.03 2.05
N GLN A 29 1.61 -9.93 3.34
CA GLN A 29 1.44 -8.72 4.13
C GLN A 29 2.72 -8.33 4.88
N THR A 30 3.87 -8.86 4.49
CA THR A 30 5.16 -8.53 5.13
C THR A 30 5.48 -7.05 5.06
N TYR A 31 5.02 -6.34 4.02
CA TYR A 31 5.20 -4.89 3.89
C TYR A 31 4.53 -4.08 5.01
N PHE A 32 3.44 -4.57 5.63
CA PHE A 32 2.85 -3.95 6.82
C PHE A 32 3.72 -4.12 8.07
N LEU A 33 4.65 -5.07 8.05
CA LEU A 33 5.53 -5.40 9.16
C LEU A 33 6.92 -4.77 9.01
N GLY A 34 7.10 -3.83 8.06
CA GLY A 34 8.38 -3.18 7.79
C GLY A 34 9.00 -2.40 8.94
N ARG A 35 8.24 -2.17 10.03
CA ARG A 35 8.75 -1.52 11.26
C ARG A 35 8.85 -2.50 12.44
N ILE A 36 8.71 -3.81 12.21
CA ILE A 36 8.87 -4.81 13.28
C ILE A 36 10.35 -4.92 13.68
N THR A 37 10.60 -4.91 14.98
CA THR A 37 11.95 -5.11 15.52
C THR A 37 12.22 -6.59 15.79
N TYR A 38 13.50 -6.99 15.91
CA TYR A 38 13.86 -8.37 16.24
C TYR A 38 13.20 -8.90 17.54
N PRO A 39 13.19 -8.15 18.68
CA PRO A 39 12.49 -8.60 19.89
C PRO A 39 10.98 -8.75 19.71
N GLN A 40 10.36 -8.00 18.81
CA GLN A 40 8.95 -8.15 18.49
C GLN A 40 8.73 -9.39 17.59
N LEU A 41 9.56 -9.57 16.57
CA LEU A 41 9.49 -10.71 15.66
C LEU A 41 9.65 -12.04 16.40
N SER A 42 10.60 -12.15 17.34
CA SER A 42 10.83 -13.36 18.14
C SER A 42 9.63 -13.79 19.01
N LYS A 43 8.74 -12.85 19.28
CA LYS A 43 7.51 -13.08 20.07
C LYS A 43 6.25 -13.14 19.18
N ALA A 44 6.36 -12.87 17.89
CA ALA A 44 5.24 -12.88 16.97
C ALA A 44 4.87 -14.30 16.54
N LEU A 45 3.59 -14.51 16.26
CA LEU A 45 3.05 -15.72 15.65
C LEU A 45 2.13 -15.29 14.49
N PHE A 46 2.34 -15.89 13.33
CA PHE A 46 1.50 -15.71 12.14
C PHE A 46 0.89 -17.05 11.71
N PRO A 47 -0.19 -17.51 12.40
CA PRO A 47 -0.71 -18.86 12.24
C PRO A 47 -1.16 -19.20 10.83
N ILE A 48 -1.57 -18.20 10.05
CA ILE A 48 -2.07 -18.38 8.68
C ILE A 48 -1.02 -18.14 7.60
N GLY A 49 0.18 -17.73 7.95
CA GLY A 49 1.22 -17.39 6.99
C GLY A 49 1.73 -18.56 6.13
N GLY A 50 1.57 -19.80 6.63
CA GLY A 50 1.88 -21.03 5.90
C GLY A 50 0.72 -21.59 5.06
N LEU A 51 -0.42 -20.90 5.02
CA LEU A 51 -1.63 -21.35 4.34
C LEU A 51 -2.00 -20.40 3.18
N GLU A 52 -2.68 -20.95 2.20
CA GLU A 52 -3.34 -20.15 1.19
C GLU A 52 -4.69 -19.64 1.67
N LYS A 53 -5.14 -18.50 1.15
CA LYS A 53 -6.41 -17.89 1.55
C LYS A 53 -7.60 -18.86 1.43
N GLY A 54 -7.62 -19.68 0.39
CA GLY A 54 -8.65 -20.70 0.20
C GLY A 54 -8.64 -21.78 1.30
N GLU A 55 -7.46 -22.19 1.76
CA GLU A 55 -7.32 -23.14 2.87
C GLU A 55 -7.82 -22.54 4.18
N VAL A 56 -7.47 -21.27 4.45
CA VAL A 56 -7.94 -20.54 5.65
C VAL A 56 -9.46 -20.47 5.68
N ARG A 57 -10.12 -20.18 4.53
CA ARG A 57 -11.59 -20.15 4.45
C ARG A 57 -12.21 -21.52 4.72
N LYS A 58 -11.69 -22.60 4.12
CA LYS A 58 -12.16 -23.96 4.36
C LYS A 58 -12.04 -24.36 5.85
N ILE A 59 -10.95 -23.97 6.51
CA ILE A 59 -10.78 -24.20 7.95
C ILE A 59 -11.82 -23.41 8.75
N ALA A 60 -12.04 -22.14 8.42
CA ALA A 60 -13.03 -21.32 9.09
C ALA A 60 -14.47 -21.87 8.93
N GLU A 61 -14.81 -22.37 7.75
CA GLU A 61 -16.11 -23.04 7.47
C GLU A 61 -16.26 -24.33 8.27
N LYS A 62 -15.22 -25.18 8.25
CA LYS A 62 -15.20 -26.43 9.02
C LYS A 62 -15.40 -26.18 10.52
N LEU A 63 -14.80 -25.11 11.04
CA LEU A 63 -14.92 -24.69 12.43
C LEU A 63 -16.20 -23.86 12.70
N LYS A 64 -17.05 -23.67 11.70
CA LYS A 64 -18.29 -22.89 11.77
C LYS A 64 -18.08 -21.49 12.37
N LEU A 65 -16.94 -20.85 12.02
CA LEU A 65 -16.64 -19.48 12.50
C LEU A 65 -17.58 -18.48 11.85
N PRO A 66 -18.17 -17.53 12.61
CA PRO A 66 -19.05 -16.50 12.06
C PRO A 66 -18.41 -15.63 10.96
N SER A 67 -17.09 -15.58 10.94
CA SER A 67 -16.29 -14.81 9.98
C SER A 67 -15.95 -15.56 8.68
N ALA A 68 -16.33 -16.85 8.54
CA ALA A 68 -15.95 -17.68 7.40
C ALA A 68 -16.33 -17.07 6.03
N HIS A 69 -17.52 -16.47 5.95
CA HIS A 69 -18.05 -15.85 4.73
C HIS A 69 -17.85 -14.34 4.66
N ARG A 70 -17.14 -13.75 5.63
CA ARG A 70 -16.89 -12.31 5.63
C ARG A 70 -16.06 -11.92 4.40
N PRO A 71 -16.49 -10.90 3.62
CA PRO A 71 -15.68 -10.36 2.52
C PRO A 71 -14.32 -9.88 3.00
N ASP A 72 -13.34 -9.92 2.11
CA ASP A 72 -12.03 -9.33 2.40
C ASP A 72 -12.19 -7.84 2.74
N SER A 73 -11.41 -7.36 3.69
CA SER A 73 -11.41 -5.95 4.04
C SER A 73 -11.00 -5.11 2.83
N GLN A 74 -11.85 -4.17 2.47
CA GLN A 74 -11.57 -3.17 1.44
C GLN A 74 -11.20 -1.87 2.16
N GLY A 75 -10.00 -1.35 1.91
CA GLY A 75 -9.55 -0.09 2.51
C GLY A 75 -8.60 -0.25 3.71
N ILE A 76 -8.58 0.76 4.58
CA ILE A 76 -7.65 0.82 5.73
C ILE A 76 -8.17 -0.05 6.86
N CYS A 77 -7.36 -1.02 7.33
CA CYS A 77 -7.78 -2.10 8.23
C CYS A 77 -8.41 -1.66 9.55
N PHE A 78 -8.02 -0.51 10.09
CA PHE A 78 -8.50 -0.04 11.40
C PHE A 78 -9.68 0.92 11.34
N LEU A 79 -9.97 1.46 10.15
CA LEU A 79 -10.97 2.52 9.99
C LEU A 79 -12.30 2.02 9.41
N GLY A 80 -12.38 0.74 9.05
CA GLY A 80 -13.59 0.14 8.47
C GLY A 80 -13.89 0.68 7.05
N LYS A 81 -15.18 0.73 6.70
CA LYS A 81 -15.63 1.31 5.43
C LYS A 81 -15.70 2.84 5.59
N ILE A 82 -14.63 3.54 5.28
CA ILE A 82 -14.64 4.99 5.17
C ILE A 82 -14.61 5.41 3.72
N ASN A 83 -15.34 6.48 3.43
CA ASN A 83 -15.10 7.23 2.22
C ASN A 83 -13.78 7.98 2.37
N TYR A 84 -12.75 7.48 1.69
CA TYR A 84 -11.39 8.04 1.79
C TYR A 84 -11.35 9.54 1.46
N SER A 85 -12.10 9.97 0.45
CA SER A 85 -12.17 11.37 0.05
C SER A 85 -12.78 12.25 1.14
N GLU A 86 -13.87 11.80 1.79
CA GLU A 86 -14.49 12.53 2.90
C GLU A 86 -13.59 12.58 4.13
N PHE A 87 -12.91 11.46 4.42
CA PHE A 87 -11.93 11.42 5.50
C PHE A 87 -10.81 12.44 5.28
N ILE A 88 -10.18 12.42 4.12
CA ILE A 88 -9.11 13.37 3.77
C ILE A 88 -9.62 14.81 3.82
N LYS A 89 -10.79 15.08 3.24
CA LYS A 89 -11.43 16.40 3.28
C LYS A 89 -11.62 16.92 4.71
N ARG A 90 -12.03 16.04 5.64
CA ARG A 90 -12.26 16.41 7.04
C ARG A 90 -10.96 16.86 7.75
N TYR A 91 -9.82 16.24 7.44
CA TYR A 91 -8.56 16.53 8.12
C TYR A 91 -7.67 17.52 7.41
N LEU A 92 -7.67 17.51 6.06
CA LEU A 92 -6.81 18.37 5.24
C LEU A 92 -7.57 19.48 4.52
N GLY A 93 -8.91 19.43 4.57
CA GLY A 93 -9.74 20.40 3.84
C GLY A 93 -9.68 20.21 2.33
N GLU A 94 -10.12 21.25 1.62
CA GLU A 94 -9.99 21.37 0.18
C GLU A 94 -9.20 22.64 -0.15
N ARG A 95 -8.28 22.54 -1.10
CA ARG A 95 -7.52 23.66 -1.66
C ARG A 95 -7.44 23.48 -3.16
N GLU A 96 -8.04 24.41 -3.89
CA GLU A 96 -8.01 24.36 -5.35
C GLU A 96 -6.57 24.48 -5.88
N GLY A 97 -6.23 23.62 -6.86
CA GLY A 97 -4.95 23.60 -7.54
C GLY A 97 -5.10 23.21 -9.00
N GLU A 98 -4.03 23.29 -9.76
CA GLU A 98 -4.03 23.05 -11.20
C GLU A 98 -3.66 21.63 -11.57
N ILE A 99 -4.29 21.13 -12.64
CA ILE A 99 -3.90 19.90 -13.33
C ILE A 99 -3.17 20.33 -14.60
N VAL A 100 -1.87 20.04 -14.67
CA VAL A 100 -0.98 20.46 -15.74
C VAL A 100 -0.49 19.27 -16.54
N GLU A 101 -0.53 19.33 -17.86
CA GLU A 101 0.12 18.36 -18.73
C GLU A 101 1.65 18.49 -18.58
N LEU A 102 2.31 17.37 -18.28
CA LEU A 102 3.75 17.39 -17.99
C LEU A 102 4.57 17.81 -19.22
N GLU A 103 4.20 17.34 -20.40
CA GLU A 103 4.96 17.51 -21.63
C GLU A 103 4.87 18.94 -22.19
N SER A 104 3.69 19.54 -22.15
CA SER A 104 3.44 20.87 -22.72
C SER A 104 3.41 22.00 -21.71
N GLY A 105 3.27 21.70 -20.43
CA GLY A 105 3.02 22.68 -19.39
C GLY A 105 1.62 23.31 -19.42
N LYS A 106 0.72 22.80 -20.27
CA LYS A 106 -0.64 23.32 -20.43
C LYS A 106 -1.52 22.96 -19.23
N VAL A 107 -2.26 23.92 -18.70
CA VAL A 107 -3.29 23.68 -17.69
C VAL A 107 -4.50 23.01 -18.36
N LEU A 108 -4.82 21.79 -17.93
CA LEU A 108 -5.92 20.98 -18.45
C LEU A 108 -7.18 21.06 -17.59
N GLY A 109 -7.04 21.44 -16.32
CA GLY A 109 -8.16 21.50 -15.39
C GLY A 109 -7.73 21.88 -13.98
N ARG A 110 -8.63 21.68 -13.05
CA ARG A 110 -8.40 21.97 -11.63
C ARG A 110 -8.77 20.81 -10.75
N HIS A 111 -8.15 20.73 -9.57
CA HIS A 111 -8.44 19.72 -8.55
C HIS A 111 -8.65 20.37 -7.17
N ARG A 112 -9.14 19.61 -6.19
CA ARG A 112 -9.49 20.09 -4.85
C ARG A 112 -8.40 19.91 -3.80
N GLY A 113 -7.18 19.55 -4.21
CA GLY A 113 -6.02 19.31 -3.35
C GLY A 113 -5.19 18.14 -3.87
N PHE A 114 -3.85 18.29 -3.93
CA PHE A 114 -2.94 17.25 -4.42
C PHE A 114 -3.02 15.96 -3.58
N TRP A 115 -3.43 16.05 -2.31
CA TRP A 115 -3.58 14.92 -1.40
C TRP A 115 -4.72 13.97 -1.76
N PHE A 116 -5.67 14.37 -2.60
CA PHE A 116 -6.70 13.49 -3.14
C PHE A 116 -6.20 12.63 -4.31
N HIS A 117 -4.98 12.87 -4.78
CA HIS A 117 -4.43 12.23 -5.96
C HIS A 117 -3.18 11.40 -5.61
N THR A 118 -3.01 10.28 -6.32
CA THR A 118 -1.88 9.36 -6.17
C THR A 118 -1.16 9.22 -7.51
N ILE A 119 0.16 9.10 -7.49
CA ILE A 119 0.94 8.79 -8.70
C ILE A 119 0.43 7.50 -9.33
N GLY A 120 0.24 7.50 -10.65
CA GLY A 120 -0.37 6.40 -11.40
C GLY A 120 -1.91 6.41 -11.41
N GLN A 121 -2.56 7.31 -10.69
CA GLN A 121 -4.02 7.43 -10.70
C GLN A 121 -4.52 7.87 -12.07
N ARG A 122 -5.54 7.15 -12.57
CA ARG A 122 -6.21 7.44 -13.84
C ARG A 122 -7.63 7.97 -13.64
N LYS A 123 -8.35 7.46 -12.65
CA LYS A 123 -9.76 7.78 -12.44
C LYS A 123 -9.93 9.04 -11.58
N GLY A 124 -11.04 9.78 -11.82
CA GLY A 124 -11.42 10.91 -10.97
C GLY A 124 -10.67 12.22 -11.26
N LEU A 125 -9.99 12.33 -12.40
CA LEU A 125 -9.33 13.56 -12.83
C LEU A 125 -10.29 14.56 -13.51
N GLY A 126 -11.43 14.11 -14.02
CA GLY A 126 -12.40 14.97 -14.69
C GLY A 126 -11.92 15.53 -16.04
N LEU A 127 -10.88 14.94 -16.62
CA LEU A 127 -10.30 15.37 -17.89
C LEU A 127 -10.86 14.58 -19.07
N SER A 128 -11.07 15.25 -20.22
CA SER A 128 -11.37 14.65 -21.52
C SER A 128 -10.09 14.34 -22.29
N GLN A 129 -10.23 13.65 -23.44
CA GLN A 129 -9.14 13.32 -24.35
C GLN A 129 -8.00 12.47 -23.74
N GLY A 130 -8.32 11.65 -22.73
CA GLY A 130 -7.36 10.73 -22.09
C GLY A 130 -7.17 9.41 -22.83
N PRO A 131 -6.45 8.47 -22.22
CA PRO A 131 -6.30 8.35 -20.75
C PRO A 131 -5.22 9.25 -20.13
N TRP A 132 -5.54 9.96 -19.07
CA TRP A 132 -4.58 10.73 -18.29
C TRP A 132 -4.17 10.00 -17.02
N PHE A 133 -2.88 10.08 -16.66
CA PHE A 133 -2.33 9.49 -15.44
C PHE A 133 -1.58 10.56 -14.64
N VAL A 134 -1.77 10.59 -13.34
CA VAL A 134 -0.96 11.43 -12.45
C VAL A 134 0.47 10.91 -12.43
N VAL A 135 1.43 11.75 -12.82
CA VAL A 135 2.84 11.36 -12.93
C VAL A 135 3.75 12.09 -11.93
N LYS A 136 3.34 13.28 -11.47
CA LYS A 136 4.10 14.09 -10.51
C LYS A 136 3.14 14.93 -9.69
N LYS A 137 3.55 15.27 -8.46
CA LYS A 137 2.86 16.22 -7.58
C LYS A 137 3.86 17.25 -7.10
N ASP A 138 3.47 18.51 -7.15
CA ASP A 138 4.16 19.61 -6.51
C ASP A 138 3.33 20.05 -5.29
N ILE A 139 3.90 19.85 -4.12
CA ILE A 139 3.24 20.09 -2.83
C ILE A 139 3.14 21.58 -2.56
N ASP A 140 4.18 22.34 -2.89
CA ASP A 140 4.30 23.75 -2.57
C ASP A 140 3.34 24.59 -3.41
N SER A 141 3.29 24.34 -4.72
CA SER A 141 2.36 25.00 -5.65
C SER A 141 0.95 24.39 -5.64
N ASN A 142 0.74 23.27 -4.95
CA ASN A 142 -0.51 22.51 -5.00
C ASN A 142 -0.92 22.14 -6.44
N THR A 143 0.03 21.66 -7.23
CA THR A 143 -0.16 21.28 -8.63
C THR A 143 0.02 19.78 -8.82
N ILE A 144 -0.83 19.16 -9.64
CA ILE A 144 -0.60 17.80 -10.11
C ILE A 144 -0.27 17.82 -11.60
N TYR A 145 0.72 17.03 -11.99
CA TYR A 145 1.10 16.85 -13.38
C TYR A 145 0.55 15.53 -13.89
N VAL A 146 0.00 15.57 -15.09
CA VAL A 146 -0.59 14.40 -15.75
C VAL A 146 0.06 14.20 -17.13
N SER A 147 0.07 12.94 -17.57
CA SER A 147 0.53 12.56 -18.90
C SER A 147 -0.43 11.54 -19.51
N ASN A 148 -0.67 11.60 -20.80
CA ASN A 148 -1.40 10.57 -21.55
C ASN A 148 -0.45 9.51 -22.15
N GLY A 149 0.84 9.80 -22.22
CA GLY A 149 1.90 8.87 -22.62
C GLY A 149 2.50 8.07 -21.45
N TYR A 150 1.84 7.99 -20.31
CA TYR A 150 2.36 7.31 -19.12
C TYR A 150 2.50 5.79 -19.35
N ASP A 151 3.74 5.34 -19.42
CA ASP A 151 4.09 3.93 -19.32
C ASP A 151 4.70 3.65 -17.95
N PRO A 152 4.00 2.90 -17.07
CA PRO A 152 4.52 2.55 -15.75
C PRO A 152 5.88 1.84 -15.79
N ILE A 153 6.15 1.06 -16.84
CA ILE A 153 7.39 0.31 -16.97
C ILE A 153 8.54 1.23 -17.42
N ALA A 154 8.27 2.12 -18.36
CA ALA A 154 9.28 3.04 -18.88
C ALA A 154 9.60 4.20 -17.93
N GLN A 155 8.63 4.64 -17.12
CA GLN A 155 8.80 5.79 -16.23
C GLN A 155 9.30 5.45 -14.83
N HIS A 156 9.20 4.19 -14.40
CA HIS A 156 9.85 3.76 -13.16
C HIS A 156 11.30 3.40 -13.49
N SER A 157 12.23 4.23 -13.01
CA SER A 157 13.65 3.88 -13.07
C SER A 157 13.86 2.55 -12.35
N HIS A 158 14.82 1.75 -12.81
CA HIS A 158 15.23 0.52 -12.10
C HIS A 158 15.89 0.83 -10.74
N VAL A 159 16.02 2.10 -10.40
CA VAL A 159 16.64 2.60 -9.16
C VAL A 159 15.56 3.21 -8.27
N ILE A 160 15.39 2.66 -7.09
CA ILE A 160 14.51 3.18 -6.03
C ILE A 160 15.42 3.70 -4.92
N ASN A 161 15.32 5.00 -4.64
CA ASN A 161 16.01 5.60 -3.51
C ASN A 161 15.21 5.29 -2.24
N LEU A 162 15.87 4.68 -1.27
CA LEU A 162 15.28 4.32 0.02
C LEU A 162 15.96 5.10 1.13
N THR A 163 15.19 5.49 2.16
CA THR A 163 15.64 6.13 3.39
C THR A 163 15.10 5.39 4.59
N ASP A 164 15.60 5.69 5.77
CA ASP A 164 15.09 5.18 7.05
C ASP A 164 15.05 3.65 7.15
N PHE A 165 16.18 3.01 6.84
CA PHE A 165 16.30 1.56 6.96
C PHE A 165 16.15 1.10 8.40
N LEU A 166 15.34 0.07 8.61
CA LEU A 166 15.30 -0.71 9.82
C LEU A 166 15.74 -2.14 9.51
N PHE A 167 16.89 -2.54 10.03
CA PHE A 167 17.36 -3.92 9.92
C PHE A 167 16.81 -4.73 11.09
N ILE A 168 16.10 -5.83 10.76
CA ILE A 168 15.49 -6.71 11.79
C ILE A 168 16.59 -7.54 12.47
N ASN A 169 17.58 -7.96 11.72
CA ASN A 169 18.72 -8.77 12.21
C ASN A 169 20.01 -7.93 12.25
N GLU A 170 20.97 -8.27 11.41
CA GLU A 170 22.25 -7.56 11.31
C GLU A 170 22.24 -6.59 10.13
N THR A 171 22.92 -5.46 10.29
CA THR A 171 23.19 -4.57 9.16
C THR A 171 24.09 -5.32 8.18
N PRO A 172 23.76 -5.38 6.88
CA PRO A 172 24.64 -5.98 5.89
C PRO A 172 26.00 -5.31 5.91
N ASP A 173 27.06 -6.09 5.82
CA ASP A 173 28.40 -5.55 5.57
C ASP A 173 28.42 -4.81 4.23
N ARG A 174 29.15 -3.70 4.18
CA ARG A 174 29.26 -2.85 2.98
C ARG A 174 30.12 -3.50 1.92
#